data_e784267c62b68c1d8ee80eb3e6dad636
#
_entry.id   e784267c62b68c1d8ee80eb3e6dad636
#
_cell.length_a   1.000
_cell.length_b   1.000
_cell.length_c   1.000
_cell.angle_alpha   90.00
_cell.angle_beta   90.00
_cell.angle_gamma   90.00
#
_symmetry.space_group_name_H-M   'P 1'
#
loop_
_entity.id
_entity.type
_entity.pdbx_description
1 polymer ?
#
loop_
_entity_poly.entity_id
_entity_poly.type
_entity_poly.pdbx_seq_one_letter_code
_entity_poly.pdbx_strand_id
1 'polypeptide(L)'
;MRSIFYFALIVVGAVFSAGCNAKDTTSANTKPAPLPGADTVYADGARRVTADELDEMLKNGQAIVIDVRNQASYDMGHLPGAKLIPAGEILNHLSELPRDKMIVTYCS
;
A
#
# COMPACT_ATOMS: atom_id res chain seq x y z
N MET A 1 23.77 41.61 58.64
CA MET A 1 22.54 42.22 59.16
C MET A 1 21.40 41.66 58.34
N ARG A 2 20.69 40.83 59.02
CA ARG A 2 19.22 40.88 59.25
C ARG A 2 18.43 40.55 57.96
N SER A 3 17.71 39.58 57.90
CA SER A 3 16.67 38.97 58.72
C SER A 3 15.64 38.48 57.78
N ILE A 4 15.37 37.19 57.71
CA ILE A 4 14.22 36.52 58.34
C ILE A 4 12.89 36.87 57.66
N PHE A 5 12.21 35.92 57.21
CA PHE A 5 10.96 35.26 57.59
C PHE A 5 10.28 34.68 56.35
N TYR A 6 10.12 33.40 56.36
CA TYR A 6 8.90 32.64 56.57
C TYR A 6 7.75 32.98 55.64
N PHE A 7 7.32 32.09 54.85
CA PHE A 7 6.05 31.42 55.09
C PHE A 7 5.91 30.20 54.24
N ALA A 8 5.85 29.09 54.89
CA ALA A 8 5.32 27.88 54.36
C ALA A 8 3.80 28.03 54.18
N LEU A 9 3.31 27.68 53.04
CA LEU A 9 1.90 27.36 52.90
C LEU A 9 1.75 26.12 52.04
N ILE A 10 1.56 25.04 52.73
CA ILE A 10 1.10 23.77 52.22
C ILE A 10 -0.35 24.00 51.81
N VAL A 11 -0.65 23.83 50.56
CA VAL A 11 -2.01 23.55 50.12
C VAL A 11 -2.01 22.20 49.38
N VAL A 12 -2.45 21.25 50.17
CA VAL A 12 -2.90 19.95 49.70
C VAL A 12 -4.18 20.21 48.88
N GLY A 13 -4.17 19.84 47.62
CA GLY A 13 -5.31 20.02 46.74
C GLY A 13 -5.31 19.00 45.63
N ALA A 14 -5.94 17.87 45.95
CA ALA A 14 -6.73 17.02 45.08
C ALA A 14 -6.15 16.57 43.73
N VAL A 15 -5.73 15.34 43.78
CA VAL A 15 -5.78 14.34 42.76
C VAL A 15 -7.02 14.46 41.87
N PHE A 16 -6.83 14.84 40.61
CA PHE A 16 -7.77 14.43 39.57
C PHE A 16 -6.94 13.73 38.49
N SER A 17 -6.79 12.47 38.67
CA SER A 17 -6.33 11.53 37.66
C SER A 17 -7.45 11.32 36.65
N ALA A 18 -7.57 12.21 35.69
CA ALA A 18 -8.24 11.89 34.45
C ALA A 18 -7.23 11.15 33.57
N GLY A 19 -7.20 9.86 33.75
CA GLY A 19 -6.49 8.96 32.86
C GLY A 19 -7.18 8.95 31.50
N CYS A 20 -6.77 9.83 30.60
CA CYS A 20 -6.94 9.58 29.17
C CYS A 20 -5.89 8.55 28.79
N ASN A 21 -6.24 7.32 28.94
CA ASN A 21 -5.52 6.19 28.38
C ASN A 21 -5.78 6.13 26.86
N ALA A 22 -5.19 7.06 26.14
CA ALA A 22 -5.07 6.99 24.69
C ALA A 22 -3.82 6.18 24.34
N LYS A 23 -3.84 4.93 24.70
CA LYS A 23 -2.91 3.91 24.22
C LYS A 23 -3.72 2.86 23.52
N ASP A 24 -4.11 3.16 22.31
CA ASP A 24 -4.38 2.17 21.31
C ASP A 24 -3.99 2.73 19.95
N THR A 25 -2.70 3.06 19.83
CA THR A 25 -2.05 2.96 18.54
C THR A 25 -1.56 1.52 18.42
N THR A 26 -2.48 0.60 18.49
CA THR A 26 -2.29 -0.66 17.81
C THR A 26 -2.34 -0.30 16.33
N SER A 27 -1.19 0.07 15.79
CA SER A 27 -0.89 -0.12 14.40
C SER A 27 -1.03 -1.63 14.21
N ALA A 28 -2.25 -2.07 14.04
CA ALA A 28 -2.53 -3.36 13.49
C ALA A 28 -1.92 -3.31 12.10
N ASN A 29 -0.70 -3.80 11.99
CA ASN A 29 -0.16 -4.36 10.77
C ASN A 29 -1.03 -5.58 10.44
N THR A 30 -2.29 -5.30 10.19
CA THR A 30 -3.22 -6.25 9.62
C THR A 30 -2.78 -6.32 8.17
N LYS A 31 -1.91 -7.28 7.88
CA LYS A 31 -1.73 -7.76 6.51
C LYS A 31 -3.13 -7.81 5.92
N PRO A 32 -3.43 -7.05 4.85
CA PRO A 32 -4.75 -7.07 4.25
C PRO A 32 -5.16 -8.53 4.06
N ALA A 33 -6.38 -8.85 4.48
CA ALA A 33 -6.90 -10.19 4.22
C ALA A 33 -6.74 -10.45 2.73
N PRO A 34 -6.24 -11.64 2.32
CA PRO A 34 -6.15 -11.99 0.92
C PRO A 34 -7.51 -11.72 0.28
N LEU A 35 -7.52 -10.95 -0.81
CA LEU A 35 -8.75 -10.79 -1.57
C LEU A 35 -9.26 -12.18 -1.90
N PRO A 36 -10.59 -12.44 -1.80
CA PRO A 36 -11.16 -13.71 -2.22
C PRO A 36 -10.70 -13.97 -3.66
N GLY A 37 -9.80 -14.92 -3.86
CA GLY A 37 -9.31 -15.27 -5.18
C GLY A 37 -7.81 -15.11 -5.43
N ALA A 38 -6.99 -14.72 -4.43
CA ALA A 38 -5.53 -14.66 -4.63
C ALA A 38 -4.94 -16.01 -5.08
N ASP A 39 -5.55 -17.12 -4.65
CA ASP A 39 -5.19 -18.48 -5.08
C ASP A 39 -6.19 -19.10 -6.07
N THR A 40 -7.19 -18.33 -6.52
CA THR A 40 -8.20 -18.82 -7.44
C THR A 40 -7.71 -18.65 -8.87
N VAL A 41 -7.57 -19.76 -9.57
CA VAL A 41 -7.37 -19.75 -11.02
C VAL A 41 -8.72 -19.42 -11.66
N TYR A 42 -8.80 -18.30 -12.33
CA TYR A 42 -10.01 -17.87 -13.05
C TYR A 42 -10.16 -18.62 -14.37
N ALA A 43 -11.32 -18.50 -15.00
CA ALA A 43 -11.62 -19.19 -16.26
C ALA A 43 -10.65 -18.83 -17.41
N ASP A 44 -9.97 -17.70 -17.30
CA ASP A 44 -8.93 -17.24 -18.22
C ASP A 44 -7.55 -17.85 -17.92
N GLY A 45 -7.45 -18.69 -16.87
CA GLY A 45 -6.20 -19.31 -16.43
C GLY A 45 -5.23 -18.36 -15.72
N ALA A 46 -5.59 -17.09 -15.53
CA ALA A 46 -4.73 -16.09 -14.91
C ALA A 46 -4.97 -15.97 -13.40
N ARG A 47 -3.89 -15.79 -12.65
CA ARG A 47 -3.94 -15.43 -11.23
C ARG A 47 -4.23 -13.94 -11.09
N ARG A 48 -4.91 -13.57 -10.02
CA ARG A 48 -5.06 -12.16 -9.62
C ARG A 48 -4.01 -11.84 -8.56
N VAL A 49 -3.49 -10.62 -8.62
CA VAL A 49 -2.54 -10.09 -7.63
C VAL A 49 -3.15 -8.89 -6.93
N THR A 50 -2.82 -8.69 -5.66
CA THR A 50 -3.20 -7.49 -4.92
C THR A 50 -2.25 -6.34 -5.25
N ALA A 51 -2.65 -5.11 -4.95
CA ALA A 51 -1.78 -3.94 -5.14
C ALA A 51 -0.49 -4.04 -4.31
N ASP A 52 -0.58 -4.50 -3.06
CA ASP A 52 0.57 -4.67 -2.18
C ASP A 52 1.53 -5.74 -2.70
N GLU A 53 0.99 -6.88 -3.15
CA GLU A 53 1.79 -7.94 -3.76
C GLU A 53 2.50 -7.45 -5.01
N LEU A 54 1.80 -6.71 -5.87
CA LEU A 54 2.38 -6.13 -7.06
C LEU A 54 3.51 -5.15 -6.73
N ASP A 55 3.31 -4.28 -5.74
CA ASP A 55 4.31 -3.32 -5.30
C ASP A 55 5.60 -4.02 -4.82
N GLU A 56 5.47 -5.07 -4.03
CA GLU A 56 6.59 -5.90 -3.60
C GLU A 56 7.32 -6.57 -4.80
N MET A 57 6.56 -7.12 -5.73
CA MET A 57 7.13 -7.76 -6.92
C MET A 57 7.87 -6.77 -7.82
N LEU A 58 7.35 -5.54 -7.96
CA LEU A 58 7.99 -4.47 -8.74
C LEU A 58 9.30 -4.02 -8.08
N LYS A 59 9.29 -3.81 -6.75
CA LYS A 59 10.49 -3.44 -5.99
C LYS A 59 11.59 -4.48 -6.10
N ASN A 60 11.23 -5.75 -6.16
CA ASN A 60 12.16 -6.87 -6.28
C ASN A 60 12.52 -7.19 -7.73
N GLY A 61 12.00 -6.48 -8.71
CA GLY A 61 12.24 -6.71 -10.13
C GLY A 61 11.67 -8.03 -10.66
N GLN A 62 10.70 -8.62 -9.95
CA GLN A 62 10.09 -9.91 -10.28
C GLN A 62 8.92 -9.80 -11.24
N ALA A 63 8.38 -8.60 -11.43
CA ALA A 63 7.25 -8.35 -12.32
C ALA A 63 7.46 -7.12 -13.20
N ILE A 64 6.72 -7.06 -14.29
CA ILE A 64 6.45 -5.86 -15.06
C ILE A 64 4.95 -5.64 -15.15
N VAL A 65 4.54 -4.38 -15.29
CA VAL A 65 3.14 -3.99 -15.42
C VAL A 65 2.83 -3.53 -16.83
N ILE A 66 1.78 -4.06 -17.38
CA ILE A 66 1.26 -3.67 -18.70
C ILE A 66 -0.13 -3.07 -18.53
N ASP A 67 -0.28 -1.84 -19.00
CA ASP A 67 -1.58 -1.22 -19.14
C ASP A 67 -2.19 -1.65 -20.47
N VAL A 68 -3.30 -2.38 -20.41
CA VAL A 68 -3.96 -2.90 -21.61
C VAL A 68 -5.10 -2.03 -22.10
N ARG A 69 -5.25 -0.83 -21.53
CA ARG A 69 -6.23 0.17 -21.95
C ARG A 69 -5.81 0.86 -23.25
N ASN A 70 -6.57 1.85 -23.67
CA ASN A 70 -6.20 2.70 -24.79
C ASN A 70 -5.27 3.86 -24.35
N GLN A 71 -4.67 4.55 -25.33
CA GLN A 71 -3.79 5.68 -25.13
C GLN A 71 -4.44 6.79 -24.29
N ALA A 72 -5.69 7.15 -24.57
CA ALA A 72 -6.36 8.23 -23.85
C ALA A 72 -6.53 7.92 -22.35
N SER A 73 -6.85 6.68 -21.99
CA SER A 73 -6.91 6.24 -20.58
C SER A 73 -5.54 6.24 -19.92
N TYR A 74 -4.52 5.82 -20.63
CA TYR A 74 -3.15 5.85 -20.15
C TYR A 74 -2.68 7.26 -19.86
N ASP A 75 -2.97 8.22 -20.72
CA ASP A 75 -2.58 9.63 -20.58
C ASP A 75 -3.30 10.33 -19.42
N MET A 76 -4.54 9.92 -19.12
CA MET A 76 -5.28 10.43 -17.96
C MET A 76 -4.70 9.96 -16.62
N GLY A 77 -3.95 8.88 -16.61
CA GLY A 77 -3.28 8.34 -15.45
C GLY A 77 -3.02 6.85 -15.57
N HIS A 78 -1.85 6.42 -15.17
CA HIS A 78 -1.42 5.02 -15.20
C HIS A 78 -0.52 4.69 -14.00
N LEU A 79 -0.32 3.40 -13.75
CA LEU A 79 0.58 2.97 -12.69
C LEU A 79 2.03 3.33 -13.03
N PRO A 80 2.82 3.82 -12.05
CA PRO A 80 4.23 4.15 -12.28
C PRO A 80 5.00 2.97 -12.87
N GLY A 81 5.69 3.22 -13.99
CA GLY A 81 6.46 2.19 -14.67
C GLY A 81 5.66 1.21 -15.53
N ALA A 82 4.34 1.38 -15.64
CA ALA A 82 3.53 0.57 -16.53
C ALA A 82 3.83 0.89 -18.00
N LYS A 83 3.95 -0.16 -18.82
CA LYS A 83 4.08 -0.04 -20.27
C LYS A 83 2.68 -0.14 -20.89
N LEU A 84 2.33 0.80 -21.75
CA LEU A 84 1.09 0.73 -22.52
C LEU A 84 1.23 -0.28 -23.67
N ILE A 85 0.40 -1.30 -23.65
CA ILE A 85 0.19 -2.21 -24.78
C ILE A 85 -1.29 -2.54 -24.80
N PRO A 86 -2.09 -1.92 -25.67
CA PRO A 86 -3.52 -2.19 -25.78
C PRO A 86 -3.80 -3.68 -25.95
N ALA A 87 -4.88 -4.18 -25.34
CA ALA A 87 -5.20 -5.61 -25.31
C ALA A 87 -5.18 -6.26 -26.70
N GLY A 88 -5.65 -5.55 -27.74
CA GLY A 88 -5.66 -6.03 -29.12
C GLY A 88 -4.27 -6.12 -29.77
N GLU A 89 -3.26 -5.49 -29.18
CA GLU A 89 -1.90 -5.42 -29.74
C GLU A 89 -0.90 -6.33 -29.04
N ILE A 90 -1.28 -6.93 -27.92
CA ILE A 90 -0.35 -7.75 -27.09
C ILE A 90 0.38 -8.81 -27.92
N LEU A 91 -0.32 -9.48 -28.84
CA LEU A 91 0.29 -10.53 -29.67
C LEU A 91 1.41 -10.01 -30.57
N ASN A 92 1.34 -8.75 -30.99
CA ASN A 92 2.36 -8.11 -31.81
C ASN A 92 3.61 -7.73 -30.99
N HIS A 93 3.46 -7.64 -29.66
CA HIS A 93 4.52 -7.23 -28.72
C HIS A 93 5.12 -8.38 -27.91
N LEU A 94 4.76 -9.63 -28.21
CA LEU A 94 5.24 -10.79 -27.44
C LEU A 94 6.76 -10.92 -27.38
N SER A 95 7.48 -10.49 -28.41
CA SER A 95 8.93 -10.51 -28.45
C SER A 95 9.60 -9.48 -27.53
N GLU A 96 8.86 -8.45 -27.14
CA GLU A 96 9.32 -7.38 -26.26
C GLU A 96 9.10 -7.69 -24.77
N LEU A 97 8.28 -8.71 -24.48
CA LEU A 97 7.92 -9.08 -23.13
C LEU A 97 8.99 -10.02 -22.53
N PRO A 98 9.45 -9.74 -21.31
CA PRO A 98 10.41 -10.60 -20.64
C PRO A 98 9.80 -11.98 -20.36
N ARG A 99 10.62 -13.03 -20.43
CA ARG A 99 10.20 -14.40 -20.14
C ARG A 99 10.62 -14.87 -18.75
N ASP A 100 11.43 -14.09 -18.09
CA ASP A 100 12.01 -14.34 -16.77
C ASP A 100 11.28 -13.57 -15.64
N LYS A 101 10.26 -12.80 -15.98
CA LYS A 101 9.47 -12.00 -15.02
C LYS A 101 7.99 -12.28 -15.17
N MET A 102 7.26 -12.06 -14.08
CA MET A 102 5.81 -12.10 -14.15
C MET A 102 5.29 -10.88 -14.91
N ILE A 103 4.36 -11.10 -15.81
CA ILE A 103 3.68 -10.06 -16.55
C ILE A 103 2.32 -9.84 -15.88
N VAL A 104 2.12 -8.66 -15.33
CA VAL A 104 0.87 -8.27 -14.70
C VAL A 104 0.16 -7.27 -15.59
N THR A 105 -1.03 -7.60 -16.03
CA THR A 105 -1.87 -6.70 -16.83
C THR A 105 -2.95 -6.09 -15.96
N TYR A 106 -3.33 -4.85 -16.24
CA TYR A 106 -4.47 -4.22 -15.61
C TYR A 106 -5.30 -3.41 -16.60
N CYS A 107 -6.61 -3.35 -16.29
CA CYS A 107 -7.57 -2.47 -16.94
C CYS A 107 -8.55 -1.92 -15.89
N SER A 108 -9.04 -0.72 -16.04
CA SER A 108 -10.03 -0.09 -15.17
C SER A 108 -10.95 0.83 -15.96
#